data_d538a089472be956cfa9cbf57b9a2535
#
_entry.id   d538a089472be956cfa9cbf57b9a2535
#
_cell.length_a   1.000
_cell.length_b   1.000
_cell.length_c   1.000
_cell.angle_alpha   90.00
_cell.angle_beta   90.00
_cell.angle_gamma   90.00
#
_symmetry.space_group_name_H-M   'P 1'
#
loop_
_entity.id
_entity.type
_entity.pdbx_description
1 polymer ?
#
loop_
_entity_poly.entity_id
_entity_poly.type
_entity_poly.pdbx_seq_one_letter_code
_entity_poly.pdbx_strand_id
1 'polypeptide(L)'
;EDYPKDWDNWEITDYYKQKKWPVNDIIETDVICGNGYGGFRVKRRYMNSIIEQEIIAYSESRRIDVKNHIDWREHHILLKAEFAADIHTAYARYDIQFGNIERSNCENTSWEAAKFEVCAHKWGDLSEGNYGVSILNDCKYGYSAEGNKMTLSLIKCGTYPNPEADNGLHEFTYSIYPHEKDARCGGTIEEAYVLNRPLSAAYSLGQGNLPSEYSAVAVDCRNIMIEMIKEAESGD
;
A
#
# COMPACT_ATOMS: atom_id res chain seq x y z
N GLU A 1 -5.96 -19.24 4.80
CA GLU A 1 -5.73 -20.21 3.71
C GLU A 1 -6.53 -19.81 2.47
N ASP A 2 -5.95 -20.01 1.29
CA ASP A 2 -6.60 -19.74 0.02
C ASP A 2 -6.35 -20.92 -0.95
N TYR A 3 -7.42 -21.66 -1.25
CA TYR A 3 -7.40 -22.85 -2.09
C TYR A 3 -8.42 -22.74 -3.23
N PRO A 4 -8.16 -21.91 -4.26
CA PRO A 4 -8.95 -21.95 -5.48
C PRO A 4 -8.91 -23.34 -6.13
N LYS A 5 -9.99 -23.72 -6.76
CA LYS A 5 -10.10 -25.04 -7.41
C LYS A 5 -9.10 -25.21 -8.55
N ASP A 6 -8.96 -24.15 -9.37
CA ASP A 6 -8.11 -24.12 -10.54
C ASP A 6 -7.40 -22.76 -10.60
N TRP A 7 -6.22 -22.67 -11.22
CA TRP A 7 -5.52 -21.41 -11.51
C TRP A 7 -5.22 -20.56 -10.27
N ASP A 8 -4.77 -21.18 -9.21
CA ASP A 8 -4.60 -20.57 -7.88
C ASP A 8 -3.60 -19.40 -7.82
N ASN A 9 -2.79 -19.16 -8.87
CA ASN A 9 -1.99 -17.94 -8.99
C ASN A 9 -2.81 -16.71 -9.44
N TRP A 10 -3.99 -16.91 -10.01
CA TRP A 10 -4.84 -15.80 -10.51
C TRP A 10 -6.16 -15.67 -9.77
N GLU A 11 -6.66 -16.73 -9.17
CA GLU A 11 -7.96 -16.73 -8.51
C GLU A 11 -7.80 -16.67 -6.99
N ILE A 12 -8.64 -15.86 -6.33
CA ILE A 12 -8.86 -15.81 -4.89
C ILE A 12 -10.31 -16.16 -4.65
N THR A 13 -10.59 -17.05 -3.70
CA THR A 13 -11.94 -17.40 -3.30
C THR A 13 -12.32 -16.69 -2.00
N ASP A 14 -13.58 -16.30 -1.85
CA ASP A 14 -14.10 -15.67 -0.62
C ASP A 14 -13.99 -16.59 0.62
N TYR A 15 -13.81 -17.87 0.42
CA TYR A 15 -13.62 -18.86 1.50
C TYR A 15 -12.40 -18.57 2.37
N TYR A 16 -11.40 -17.79 1.88
CA TYR A 16 -10.26 -17.42 2.71
C TYR A 16 -10.69 -16.65 3.97
N LYS A 17 -11.82 -15.93 3.92
CA LYS A 17 -12.39 -15.20 5.06
C LYS A 17 -12.76 -16.11 6.22
N GLN A 18 -13.04 -17.39 5.96
CA GLN A 18 -13.44 -18.38 6.96
C GLN A 18 -12.24 -19.01 7.70
N LYS A 19 -11.04 -18.92 7.12
CA LYS A 19 -9.80 -19.48 7.67
C LYS A 19 -8.71 -18.41 7.74
N LYS A 20 -8.85 -17.48 8.66
CA LYS A 20 -7.86 -16.43 8.92
C LYS A 20 -7.42 -16.44 10.38
N TRP A 21 -6.16 -16.14 10.60
CA TRP A 21 -5.56 -16.00 11.94
C TRP A 21 -4.45 -14.95 11.93
N PRO A 22 -4.19 -14.29 13.07
CA PRO A 22 -3.14 -13.30 13.18
C PRO A 22 -1.75 -13.94 13.24
N VAL A 23 -0.75 -13.26 12.71
CA VAL A 23 0.67 -13.62 12.86
C VAL A 23 1.22 -12.95 14.13
N ASN A 24 1.17 -13.67 15.26
CA ASN A 24 1.48 -13.15 16.58
C ASN A 24 2.79 -13.66 17.18
N ASP A 25 3.51 -14.59 16.53
CA ASP A 25 4.76 -15.13 17.04
C ASP A 25 5.90 -14.12 16.83
N ILE A 26 6.08 -13.22 17.82
CA ILE A 26 7.13 -12.21 17.81
C ILE A 26 8.40 -12.84 18.39
N ILE A 27 9.48 -12.84 17.62
CA ILE A 27 10.78 -13.40 18.01
C ILE A 27 11.82 -12.33 18.37
N GLU A 28 11.64 -11.10 17.87
CA GLU A 28 12.56 -10.00 18.15
C GLU A 28 11.84 -8.66 18.01
N THR A 29 12.22 -7.69 18.83
CA THR A 29 11.73 -6.31 18.77
C THR A 29 12.84 -5.34 19.16
N ASP A 30 13.10 -4.34 18.30
CA ASP A 30 14.06 -3.26 18.52
C ASP A 30 13.40 -1.90 18.37
N VAL A 31 13.96 -0.91 19.06
CA VAL A 31 13.62 0.50 18.82
C VAL A 31 14.56 1.06 17.77
N ILE A 32 14.01 1.74 16.78
CA ILE A 32 14.76 2.47 15.76
C ILE A 32 14.52 3.96 15.90
N CYS A 33 15.56 4.77 15.78
CA CYS A 33 15.44 6.22 15.79
C CYS A 33 16.55 6.87 14.98
N GLY A 34 16.25 8.06 14.47
CA GLY A 34 17.18 8.89 13.73
C GLY A 34 16.78 10.35 13.80
N ASN A 35 17.42 11.20 13.01
CA ASN A 35 17.05 12.59 12.93
C ASN A 35 15.72 12.76 12.20
N GLY A 36 14.69 13.17 12.94
CA GLY A 36 13.33 13.41 12.40
C GLY A 36 12.48 12.17 12.19
N TYR A 37 12.88 11.00 12.70
CA TYR A 37 12.05 9.79 12.67
C TYR A 37 12.30 8.88 13.87
N GLY A 38 11.31 8.04 14.18
CA GLY A 38 11.42 7.00 15.20
C GLY A 38 10.41 5.89 14.94
N GLY A 39 10.64 4.74 15.57
CA GLY A 39 9.77 3.60 15.38
C GLY A 39 10.29 2.31 15.97
N PHE A 40 9.81 1.20 15.42
CA PHE A 40 10.13 -0.14 15.90
C PHE A 40 10.48 -1.05 14.73
N ARG A 41 11.44 -1.94 14.95
CA ARG A 41 11.64 -3.13 14.13
C ARG A 41 11.04 -4.31 14.86
N VAL A 42 10.18 -5.08 14.18
CA VAL A 42 9.52 -6.25 14.75
C VAL A 42 9.74 -7.42 13.81
N LYS A 43 10.26 -8.51 14.33
CA LYS A 43 10.47 -9.75 13.60
C LYS A 43 9.52 -10.82 14.11
N ARG A 44 8.77 -11.41 13.19
CA ARG A 44 7.77 -12.45 13.46
C ARG A 44 8.12 -13.71 12.71
N ARG A 45 7.74 -14.83 13.29
CA ARG A 45 7.75 -16.12 12.61
C ARG A 45 6.33 -16.52 12.24
N TYR A 46 6.20 -17.07 11.05
CA TYR A 46 5.00 -17.78 10.64
C TYR A 46 5.43 -19.08 9.94
N MET A 47 5.17 -20.22 10.58
CA MET A 47 5.62 -21.54 10.12
C MET A 47 7.13 -21.55 9.75
N ASN A 48 7.46 -21.66 8.45
CA ASN A 48 8.83 -21.65 7.93
C ASN A 48 9.30 -20.24 7.49
N SER A 49 8.41 -19.26 7.55
CA SER A 49 8.61 -17.91 7.03
C SER A 49 9.03 -16.95 8.13
N ILE A 50 9.81 -15.93 7.76
CA ILE A 50 10.21 -14.83 8.62
C ILE A 50 9.68 -13.53 8.05
N ILE A 51 9.01 -12.74 8.88
CA ILE A 51 8.46 -11.44 8.55
C ILE A 51 9.13 -10.39 9.43
N GLU A 52 9.97 -9.56 8.84
CA GLU A 52 10.58 -8.41 9.51
C GLU A 52 9.94 -7.12 9.01
N GLN A 53 9.52 -6.27 9.95
CA GLN A 53 8.84 -5.02 9.65
C GLN A 53 9.48 -3.87 10.42
N GLU A 54 9.83 -2.79 9.73
CA GLU A 54 10.18 -1.52 10.34
C GLU A 54 8.96 -0.58 10.26
N ILE A 55 8.42 -0.23 11.41
CA ILE A 55 7.27 0.69 11.55
C ILE A 55 7.84 2.04 11.94
N ILE A 56 7.76 3.02 11.04
CA ILE A 56 8.47 4.30 11.13
C ILE A 56 7.47 5.46 11.08
N ALA A 57 7.53 6.32 12.09
CA ALA A 57 6.84 7.61 12.11
C ALA A 57 7.85 8.75 11.94
N TYR A 58 7.43 9.85 11.31
CA TYR A 58 8.25 11.01 11.00
C TYR A 58 7.76 12.26 11.74
N SER A 59 8.67 13.14 12.15
CA SER A 59 8.31 14.38 12.84
C SER A 59 7.51 15.36 11.98
N GLU A 60 7.73 15.34 10.67
CA GLU A 60 7.17 16.31 9.71
C GLU A 60 6.08 15.70 8.80
N SER A 61 5.68 14.44 9.06
CA SER A 61 4.63 13.79 8.27
C SER A 61 3.66 13.03 9.17
N ARG A 62 2.40 13.00 8.76
CA ARG A 62 1.38 12.13 9.40
C ARG A 62 1.49 10.67 8.95
N ARG A 63 2.30 10.40 7.92
CA ARG A 63 2.48 9.07 7.37
C ARG A 63 3.29 8.18 8.29
N ILE A 64 2.82 6.96 8.46
CA ILE A 64 3.52 5.89 9.17
C ILE A 64 3.88 4.84 8.12
N ASP A 65 5.15 4.68 7.85
CA ASP A 65 5.65 3.69 6.89
C ASP A 65 5.87 2.35 7.58
N VAL A 66 5.51 1.28 6.88
CA VAL A 66 5.81 -0.10 7.27
C VAL A 66 6.63 -0.72 6.17
N LYS A 67 7.95 -0.76 6.36
CA LYS A 67 8.89 -1.42 5.46
C LYS A 67 8.94 -2.89 5.79
N ASN A 68 8.80 -3.72 4.79
CA ASN A 68 8.72 -5.17 4.96
C ASN A 68 9.91 -5.84 4.30
N HIS A 69 10.55 -6.76 5.04
CA HIS A 69 11.53 -7.71 4.55
C HIS A 69 11.03 -9.10 4.95
N ILE A 70 10.58 -9.87 3.98
CA ILE A 70 9.90 -11.14 4.23
C ILE A 70 10.62 -12.24 3.49
N ASP A 71 11.06 -13.28 4.21
CA ASP A 71 11.45 -14.57 3.62
C ASP A 71 10.25 -15.51 3.70
N TRP A 72 9.52 -15.61 2.59
CA TRP A 72 8.27 -16.37 2.51
C TRP A 72 8.51 -17.79 1.99
N ARG A 73 7.97 -18.79 2.69
CA ARG A 73 8.20 -20.21 2.42
C ARG A 73 6.92 -21.04 2.53
N GLU A 74 5.76 -20.42 2.31
CA GLU A 74 4.48 -21.12 2.46
C GLU A 74 3.77 -21.28 1.11
N HIS A 75 2.79 -22.19 1.08
CA HIS A 75 1.90 -22.41 -0.06
C HIS A 75 0.45 -22.26 0.37
N HIS A 76 -0.42 -21.81 -0.54
CA HIS A 76 -1.85 -21.64 -0.31
C HIS A 76 -2.20 -20.73 0.87
N ILE A 77 -1.33 -19.79 1.18
CA ILE A 77 -1.50 -18.79 2.22
C ILE A 77 -1.53 -17.40 1.59
N LEU A 78 -2.64 -16.69 1.77
CA LEU A 78 -2.76 -15.28 1.42
C LEU A 78 -2.37 -14.44 2.64
N LEU A 79 -1.20 -13.82 2.60
CA LEU A 79 -0.74 -12.88 3.62
C LEU A 79 -1.36 -11.51 3.36
N LYS A 80 -2.04 -10.97 4.39
CA LYS A 80 -2.68 -9.65 4.31
C LYS A 80 -2.29 -8.79 5.51
N ALA A 81 -2.24 -7.47 5.29
CA ALA A 81 -2.30 -6.48 6.35
C ALA A 81 -3.74 -6.00 6.51
N GLU A 82 -4.28 -6.01 7.74
CA GLU A 82 -5.62 -5.56 8.08
C GLU A 82 -5.54 -4.32 8.96
N PHE A 83 -6.31 -3.29 8.61
CA PHE A 83 -6.39 -2.02 9.31
C PHE A 83 -7.84 -1.72 9.66
N ALA A 84 -8.10 -1.46 10.93
CA ALA A 84 -9.40 -0.99 11.39
C ALA A 84 -9.29 0.48 11.80
N ALA A 85 -10.21 1.31 11.31
CA ALA A 85 -10.33 2.71 11.69
C ALA A 85 -11.76 2.96 12.20
N ASP A 86 -11.90 3.90 13.12
CA ASP A 86 -13.25 4.29 13.60
C ASP A 86 -13.90 5.24 12.59
N ILE A 87 -14.24 4.68 11.42
CA ILE A 87 -14.81 5.38 10.27
C ILE A 87 -16.05 4.63 9.81
N HIS A 88 -17.17 5.34 9.68
CA HIS A 88 -18.44 4.81 9.22
C HIS A 88 -18.79 5.36 7.85
N THR A 89 -18.53 4.57 6.83
CA THR A 89 -18.80 4.92 5.43
C THR A 89 -19.32 3.71 4.68
N ALA A 90 -20.16 3.93 3.67
CA ALA A 90 -20.64 2.86 2.80
C ALA A 90 -19.72 2.61 1.60
N TYR A 91 -18.70 3.42 1.43
CA TYR A 91 -17.80 3.37 0.27
C TYR A 91 -16.35 3.49 0.68
N ALA A 92 -15.49 2.74 0.01
CA ALA A 92 -14.06 2.96 0.02
C ALA A 92 -13.63 3.58 -1.32
N ARG A 93 -12.65 4.46 -1.30
CA ARG A 93 -12.13 5.12 -2.50
C ARG A 93 -10.77 4.52 -2.84
N TYR A 94 -10.51 4.31 -4.12
CA TYR A 94 -9.32 3.64 -4.59
C TYR A 94 -8.67 4.38 -5.76
N ASP A 95 -7.34 4.38 -5.76
CA ASP A 95 -6.54 4.87 -6.88
C ASP A 95 -6.71 3.98 -8.12
N ILE A 96 -6.93 4.58 -9.26
CA ILE A 96 -6.91 3.96 -10.58
C ILE A 96 -6.05 4.80 -11.53
N GLN A 97 -5.86 4.35 -12.77
CA GLN A 97 -5.09 5.07 -13.78
C GLN A 97 -5.68 6.48 -13.99
N PHE A 98 -4.87 7.50 -13.72
CA PHE A 98 -5.22 8.92 -13.88
C PHE A 98 -6.49 9.38 -13.16
N GLY A 99 -6.82 8.73 -12.04
CA GLY A 99 -8.02 9.07 -11.29
C GLY A 99 -8.24 8.20 -10.07
N ASN A 100 -9.48 8.19 -9.60
CA ASN A 100 -9.91 7.36 -8.49
C ASN A 100 -11.36 6.93 -8.67
N ILE A 101 -11.74 5.86 -7.98
CA ILE A 101 -13.09 5.28 -8.03
C ILE A 101 -13.59 4.97 -6.62
N GLU A 102 -14.87 5.16 -6.40
CA GLU A 102 -15.57 4.66 -5.21
C GLU A 102 -16.12 3.27 -5.46
N ARG A 103 -15.97 2.40 -4.46
CA ARG A 103 -16.59 1.07 -4.45
C ARG A 103 -17.28 0.86 -3.11
N SER A 104 -18.43 0.17 -3.15
CA SER A 104 -19.14 -0.22 -1.92
C SER A 104 -18.23 -1.04 -1.01
N ASN A 105 -18.28 -0.77 0.28
CA ASN A 105 -17.66 -1.58 1.33
C ASN A 105 -18.69 -2.42 2.10
N CYS A 106 -19.90 -2.58 1.52
CA CYS A 106 -20.99 -3.39 2.03
C CYS A 106 -21.24 -4.57 1.09
N GLU A 107 -21.73 -5.68 1.62
CA GLU A 107 -22.07 -6.89 0.86
C GLU A 107 -23.60 -7.10 0.83
N ASN A 108 -24.37 -6.05 0.48
CA ASN A 108 -25.84 -6.08 0.53
C ASN A 108 -26.46 -6.79 -0.68
N THR A 109 -25.73 -6.90 -1.76
CA THR A 109 -26.15 -7.57 -2.99
C THR A 109 -25.13 -8.59 -3.44
N SER A 110 -25.52 -9.57 -4.28
CA SER A 110 -24.59 -10.53 -4.87
C SER A 110 -23.50 -9.87 -5.73
N TRP A 111 -23.79 -8.71 -6.31
CA TRP A 111 -22.81 -7.92 -7.06
C TRP A 111 -21.74 -7.30 -6.16
N GLU A 112 -22.14 -6.82 -4.98
CA GLU A 112 -21.22 -6.27 -3.98
C GLU A 112 -20.41 -7.39 -3.34
N ALA A 113 -21.06 -8.48 -2.92
CA ALA A 113 -20.38 -9.64 -2.37
C ALA A 113 -19.32 -10.25 -3.32
N ALA A 114 -19.56 -10.23 -4.63
CA ALA A 114 -18.61 -10.69 -5.63
C ALA A 114 -17.36 -9.79 -5.74
N LYS A 115 -17.38 -8.58 -5.19
CA LYS A 115 -16.25 -7.63 -5.18
C LYS A 115 -15.47 -7.66 -3.87
N PHE A 116 -15.34 -8.82 -3.25
CA PHE A 116 -14.67 -9.01 -1.96
C PHE A 116 -13.17 -8.70 -1.99
N GLU A 117 -12.53 -8.73 -3.16
CA GLU A 117 -11.18 -8.24 -3.45
C GLU A 117 -11.23 -7.34 -4.68
N VAL A 118 -10.54 -6.21 -4.63
CA VAL A 118 -10.51 -5.24 -5.71
C VAL A 118 -9.08 -4.78 -6.00
N CYS A 119 -8.83 -4.43 -7.25
CA CYS A 119 -7.55 -3.85 -7.64
C CYS A 119 -7.56 -2.34 -7.40
N ALA A 120 -6.49 -1.84 -6.82
CA ALA A 120 -6.16 -0.42 -6.78
C ALA A 120 -4.66 -0.24 -7.00
N HIS A 121 -4.20 0.99 -7.19
CA HIS A 121 -2.78 1.24 -7.40
C HIS A 121 -2.11 1.76 -6.13
N LYS A 122 -1.80 3.05 -6.08
CA LYS A 122 -0.97 3.62 -5.02
C LYS A 122 -1.66 3.74 -3.67
N TRP A 123 -3.00 3.76 -3.63
CA TRP A 123 -3.72 3.95 -2.38
C TRP A 123 -5.16 3.41 -2.39
N GLY A 124 -5.65 3.11 -1.19
CA GLY A 124 -7.06 2.90 -0.86
C GLY A 124 -7.40 3.74 0.37
N ASP A 125 -8.64 4.20 0.47
CA ASP A 125 -9.06 5.17 1.47
C ASP A 125 -10.44 4.87 2.06
N LEU A 126 -10.56 5.07 3.36
CA LEU A 126 -11.84 5.19 4.08
C LEU A 126 -11.93 6.59 4.67
N SER A 127 -12.98 7.32 4.34
CA SER A 127 -13.23 8.67 4.86
C SER A 127 -14.68 8.84 5.27
N GLU A 128 -14.87 9.61 6.33
CA GLU A 128 -16.20 10.13 6.72
C GLU A 128 -16.08 11.57 7.21
N GLY A 129 -17.11 12.39 6.89
CA GLY A 129 -17.19 13.75 7.39
C GLY A 129 -15.95 14.56 7.09
N ASN A 130 -15.12 14.78 8.11
CA ASN A 130 -13.96 15.66 8.05
C ASN A 130 -12.62 14.93 8.29
N TYR A 131 -12.62 13.59 8.35
CA TYR A 131 -11.37 12.83 8.49
C TYR A 131 -11.41 11.49 7.76
N GLY A 132 -10.23 10.93 7.50
CA GLY A 132 -10.06 9.63 6.86
C GLY A 132 -8.72 8.99 7.17
N VAL A 133 -8.60 7.74 6.75
CA VAL A 133 -7.34 6.97 6.80
C VAL A 133 -7.13 6.29 5.46
N SER A 134 -6.01 6.59 4.84
CA SER A 134 -5.58 5.95 3.61
C SER A 134 -4.49 4.91 3.87
N ILE A 135 -4.53 3.81 3.12
CA ILE A 135 -3.45 2.83 3.02
C ILE A 135 -2.75 3.06 1.70
N LEU A 136 -1.49 3.47 1.78
CA LEU A 136 -0.62 3.70 0.62
C LEU A 136 0.26 2.48 0.42
N ASN A 137 0.73 2.25 -0.80
CA ASN A 137 1.71 1.19 -1.08
C ASN A 137 2.58 1.53 -2.29
N ASP A 138 3.69 0.81 -2.43
CA ASP A 138 4.64 0.97 -3.55
C ASP A 138 4.49 -0.10 -4.65
N CYS A 139 3.89 -1.27 -4.37
CA CYS A 139 3.80 -2.35 -5.36
C CYS A 139 2.71 -3.41 -5.08
N LYS A 140 1.79 -3.17 -4.13
CA LYS A 140 0.74 -4.13 -3.77
C LYS A 140 -0.63 -3.60 -4.21
N TYR A 141 -1.34 -4.36 -5.06
CA TYR A 141 -2.51 -3.86 -5.77
C TYR A 141 -3.82 -4.54 -5.38
N GLY A 142 -3.79 -5.49 -4.46
CA GLY A 142 -4.97 -6.19 -3.97
C GLY A 142 -5.53 -5.55 -2.70
N TYR A 143 -6.74 -5.04 -2.74
CA TYR A 143 -7.41 -4.41 -1.61
C TYR A 143 -8.75 -5.06 -1.32
N SER A 144 -9.20 -4.98 -0.07
CA SER A 144 -10.60 -5.14 0.28
C SER A 144 -11.01 -4.14 1.36
N ALA A 145 -12.27 -3.80 1.40
CA ALA A 145 -12.86 -3.01 2.47
C ALA A 145 -14.19 -3.63 2.89
N GLU A 146 -14.38 -3.76 4.19
CA GLU A 146 -15.62 -4.27 4.78
C GLU A 146 -15.92 -3.49 6.06
N GLY A 147 -17.00 -2.70 6.04
CA GLY A 147 -17.34 -1.80 7.14
C GLY A 147 -16.23 -0.79 7.43
N ASN A 148 -15.67 -0.85 8.63
CA ASN A 148 -14.58 0.04 9.06
C ASN A 148 -13.18 -0.56 8.89
N LYS A 149 -13.04 -1.65 8.16
CA LYS A 149 -11.77 -2.34 7.93
C LYS A 149 -11.34 -2.26 6.48
N MET A 150 -10.09 -1.96 6.27
CA MET A 150 -9.42 -2.07 4.98
C MET A 150 -8.31 -3.08 5.06
N THR A 151 -8.10 -3.87 4.02
CA THR A 151 -6.98 -4.80 3.94
C THR A 151 -6.16 -4.58 2.67
N LEU A 152 -4.88 -4.88 2.77
CA LEU A 152 -3.94 -4.92 1.65
C LEU A 152 -3.38 -6.33 1.53
N SER A 153 -3.49 -6.94 0.35
CA SER A 153 -2.90 -8.23 0.03
C SER A 153 -1.41 -8.08 -0.22
N LEU A 154 -0.58 -8.76 0.58
CA LEU A 154 0.87 -8.61 0.56
C LEU A 154 1.54 -9.69 -0.29
N ILE A 155 1.21 -10.96 -0.04
CA ILE A 155 1.77 -12.13 -0.74
C ILE A 155 0.65 -13.13 -0.95
N LYS A 156 0.50 -13.63 -2.18
CA LYS A 156 -0.38 -14.73 -2.51
C LYS A 156 0.47 -15.90 -3.02
N CYS A 157 0.49 -16.97 -2.30
CA CYS A 157 1.36 -18.09 -2.61
C CYS A 157 0.57 -19.25 -3.23
N GLY A 158 0.23 -19.11 -4.49
CA GLY A 158 -0.34 -20.19 -5.29
C GLY A 158 0.73 -21.21 -5.74
N THR A 159 0.27 -22.30 -6.38
CA THR A 159 1.14 -23.39 -6.83
C THR A 159 1.01 -23.70 -8.32
N TYR A 160 0.04 -23.15 -9.01
CA TYR A 160 -0.18 -23.37 -10.43
C TYR A 160 -0.39 -22.07 -11.20
N PRO A 161 0.29 -21.85 -12.34
CA PRO A 161 1.17 -22.78 -13.07
C PRO A 161 2.61 -22.85 -12.52
N ASN A 162 3.01 -21.97 -11.61
CA ASN A 162 4.31 -21.99 -10.98
C ASN A 162 4.19 -22.58 -9.57
N PRO A 163 4.76 -23.76 -9.30
CA PRO A 163 4.65 -24.41 -7.98
C PRO A 163 5.34 -23.63 -6.85
N GLU A 164 6.29 -22.77 -7.18
CA GLU A 164 7.04 -21.93 -6.22
C GLU A 164 6.69 -20.46 -6.35
N ALA A 165 5.49 -20.15 -6.83
CA ALA A 165 5.05 -18.77 -6.97
C ALA A 165 5.09 -18.05 -5.62
N ASP A 166 5.63 -16.83 -5.62
CA ASP A 166 5.79 -15.95 -4.46
C ASP A 166 6.65 -16.50 -3.31
N ASN A 167 7.28 -17.68 -3.45
CA ASN A 167 8.29 -18.12 -2.50
C ASN A 167 9.61 -17.36 -2.70
N GLY A 168 10.18 -16.89 -1.61
CA GLY A 168 11.46 -16.17 -1.61
C GLY A 168 11.47 -14.89 -0.79
N LEU A 169 12.41 -14.02 -1.11
CA LEU A 169 12.58 -12.74 -0.45
C LEU A 169 11.69 -11.67 -1.08
N HIS A 170 10.97 -10.95 -0.22
CA HIS A 170 10.13 -9.82 -0.61
C HIS A 170 10.54 -8.57 0.14
N GLU A 171 10.65 -7.47 -0.59
CA GLU A 171 10.88 -6.13 -0.05
C GLU A 171 9.82 -5.19 -0.62
N PHE A 172 9.08 -4.53 0.25
CA PHE A 172 8.06 -3.55 -0.14
C PHE A 172 7.66 -2.68 1.04
N THR A 173 7.05 -1.54 0.74
CA THR A 173 6.55 -0.61 1.74
C THR A 173 5.07 -0.35 1.53
N TYR A 174 4.32 -0.37 2.62
CA TYR A 174 3.00 0.24 2.68
C TYR A 174 2.98 1.27 3.81
N SER A 175 2.02 2.20 3.75
CA SER A 175 1.94 3.25 4.74
C SER A 175 0.50 3.46 5.21
N ILE A 176 0.36 3.87 6.46
CA ILE A 176 -0.90 4.34 7.04
C ILE A 176 -0.83 5.87 7.03
N TYR A 177 -1.82 6.52 6.43
CA TYR A 177 -1.89 7.95 6.35
C TYR A 177 -3.22 8.50 6.87
N PRO A 178 -3.29 8.95 8.13
CA PRO A 178 -4.45 9.65 8.66
C PRO A 178 -4.49 11.09 8.11
N HIS A 179 -5.66 11.54 7.68
CA HIS A 179 -5.82 12.85 7.08
C HIS A 179 -7.15 13.51 7.44
N GLU A 180 -7.21 14.80 7.23
CA GLU A 180 -8.46 15.56 7.33
C GLU A 180 -9.22 15.49 5.99
N LYS A 181 -10.54 15.60 6.01
CA LYS A 181 -11.42 15.56 4.85
C LYS A 181 -11.39 14.21 4.12
N ASP A 182 -11.61 14.20 2.82
CA ASP A 182 -11.51 13.01 1.97
C ASP A 182 -10.09 12.88 1.34
N ALA A 183 -9.81 11.74 0.75
CA ALA A 183 -8.51 11.45 0.11
C ALA A 183 -8.05 12.50 -0.90
N ARG A 184 -8.99 13.15 -1.61
CA ARG A 184 -8.69 14.16 -2.65
C ARG A 184 -8.21 15.49 -2.07
N CYS A 185 -8.70 15.82 -0.88
CA CYS A 185 -8.41 17.09 -0.20
C CYS A 185 -7.47 16.92 1.00
N GLY A 186 -7.28 15.69 1.46
CA GLY A 186 -6.51 15.34 2.65
C GLY A 186 -5.02 15.13 2.42
N GLY A 187 -4.55 15.18 1.17
CA GLY A 187 -3.15 14.98 0.82
C GLY A 187 -2.77 13.53 0.51
N THR A 188 -3.73 12.61 0.45
CA THR A 188 -3.48 11.19 0.16
C THR A 188 -2.80 10.98 -1.18
N ILE A 189 -3.24 11.72 -2.20
CA ILE A 189 -2.69 11.59 -3.56
C ILE A 189 -1.22 11.99 -3.58
N GLU A 190 -0.90 13.16 -3.01
CA GLU A 190 0.46 13.68 -2.93
C GLU A 190 1.38 12.74 -2.14
N GLU A 191 0.93 12.26 -0.98
CA GLU A 191 1.72 11.34 -0.15
C GLU A 191 1.95 9.99 -0.83
N ALA A 192 0.96 9.49 -1.58
CA ALA A 192 1.12 8.28 -2.37
C ALA A 192 2.15 8.45 -3.49
N TYR A 193 2.22 9.63 -4.12
CA TYR A 193 3.28 9.95 -5.09
C TYR A 193 4.64 10.05 -4.42
N VAL A 194 4.75 10.69 -3.27
CA VAL A 194 6.00 10.78 -2.50
C VAL A 194 6.52 9.38 -2.13
N LEU A 195 5.64 8.47 -1.71
CA LEU A 195 6.02 7.09 -1.41
C LEU A 195 6.54 6.36 -2.65
N ASN A 196 5.88 6.51 -3.80
CA ASN A 196 6.21 5.79 -5.03
C ASN A 196 7.34 6.44 -5.84
N ARG A 197 7.61 7.73 -5.61
CA ARG A 197 8.65 8.51 -6.29
C ARG A 197 9.43 9.35 -5.28
N PRO A 198 10.23 8.70 -4.44
CA PRO A 198 11.00 9.40 -3.43
C PRO A 198 12.03 10.32 -4.07
N LEU A 199 12.33 11.42 -3.38
CA LEU A 199 13.39 12.35 -3.77
C LEU A 199 14.75 11.64 -3.77
N SER A 200 15.56 11.92 -4.78
CA SER A 200 16.94 11.47 -4.84
C SER A 200 17.88 12.59 -4.43
N ALA A 201 18.88 12.27 -3.62
CA ALA A 201 19.94 13.19 -3.23
C ALA A 201 21.28 12.71 -3.79
N ALA A 202 22.05 13.63 -4.34
CA ALA A 202 23.42 13.37 -4.79
C ALA A 202 24.37 14.38 -4.16
N TYR A 203 25.51 13.89 -3.68
CA TYR A 203 26.57 14.74 -3.18
C TYR A 203 27.49 15.19 -4.32
N SER A 204 27.80 16.50 -4.40
CA SER A 204 28.72 17.07 -5.36
C SER A 204 29.81 17.84 -4.65
N LEU A 205 31.06 17.59 -5.02
CA LEU A 205 32.25 18.33 -4.56
C LEU A 205 32.55 19.60 -5.36
N GLY A 206 31.85 19.80 -6.49
CA GLY A 206 32.08 20.92 -7.40
C GLY A 206 31.27 22.17 -7.03
N GLN A 207 31.81 23.34 -7.36
CA GLN A 207 31.03 24.57 -7.41
C GLN A 207 30.35 24.63 -8.77
N GLY A 208 29.02 24.63 -8.77
CA GLY A 208 28.20 24.76 -9.98
C GLY A 208 27.86 26.22 -10.30
N ASN A 209 27.50 26.49 -11.55
CA ASN A 209 27.00 27.78 -11.99
C ASN A 209 25.46 27.83 -12.13
N LEU A 210 24.78 26.75 -11.76
CA LEU A 210 23.33 26.66 -11.78
C LEU A 210 22.71 27.36 -10.55
N PRO A 211 21.49 27.88 -10.64
CA PRO A 211 20.78 28.43 -9.49
C PRO A 211 20.55 27.35 -8.44
N SER A 212 20.42 27.77 -7.18
CA SER A 212 20.14 26.85 -6.05
C SER A 212 18.80 26.13 -6.16
N GLU A 213 17.87 26.71 -6.90
CA GLU A 213 16.55 26.15 -7.18
C GLU A 213 16.24 26.26 -8.67
N TYR A 214 15.77 25.19 -9.26
CA TYR A 214 15.37 25.15 -10.66
C TYR A 214 14.22 24.19 -10.87
N SER A 215 13.17 24.63 -11.56
CA SER A 215 12.08 23.79 -12.05
C SER A 215 12.03 23.87 -13.57
N ALA A 216 12.15 22.73 -14.23
CA ALA A 216 12.04 22.65 -15.70
C ALA A 216 10.60 22.87 -16.18
N VAL A 217 9.61 22.54 -15.33
CA VAL A 217 8.18 22.62 -15.64
C VAL A 217 7.43 23.06 -14.39
N ALA A 218 6.41 23.85 -14.55
CA ALA A 218 5.54 24.29 -13.47
C ALA A 218 4.06 24.21 -13.88
N VAL A 219 3.20 23.95 -12.90
CA VAL A 219 1.74 23.99 -13.02
C VAL A 219 1.23 25.02 -12.02
N ASP A 220 0.33 25.90 -12.47
CA ASP A 220 -0.25 26.98 -11.66
C ASP A 220 -1.46 26.53 -10.83
N CYS A 221 -1.92 25.29 -10.99
CA CYS A 221 -3.07 24.71 -10.29
C CYS A 221 -2.67 23.53 -9.44
N ARG A 222 -3.01 23.51 -8.16
CA ARG A 222 -2.68 22.45 -7.21
C ARG A 222 -3.38 21.11 -7.49
N ASN A 223 -4.50 21.13 -8.21
CA ASN A 223 -5.29 19.95 -8.54
C ASN A 223 -4.87 19.29 -9.87
N ILE A 224 -3.78 19.75 -10.47
CA ILE A 224 -3.22 19.19 -11.70
C ILE A 224 -1.81 18.69 -11.39
N MET A 225 -1.53 17.44 -11.79
CA MET A 225 -0.23 16.81 -11.65
C MET A 225 0.34 16.50 -13.04
N ILE A 226 1.61 16.77 -13.25
CA ILE A 226 2.34 16.35 -14.46
C ILE A 226 2.83 14.93 -14.21
N GLU A 227 2.22 13.96 -14.87
CA GLU A 227 2.58 12.55 -14.71
C GLU A 227 3.83 12.19 -15.52
N MET A 228 3.97 12.75 -16.71
CA MET A 228 5.06 12.40 -17.61
C MET A 228 5.35 13.54 -18.58
N ILE A 229 6.64 13.72 -18.85
CA ILE A 229 7.14 14.52 -19.94
C ILE A 229 8.00 13.59 -20.81
N LYS A 230 7.65 13.42 -22.06
CA LYS A 230 8.39 12.60 -23.00
C LYS A 230 8.41 13.26 -24.38
N GLU A 231 9.39 12.92 -25.17
CA GLU A 231 9.45 13.28 -26.59
C GLU A 231 8.29 12.60 -27.34
N ALA A 232 7.75 13.28 -28.34
CA ALA A 232 6.71 12.71 -29.18
C ALA A 232 7.26 11.53 -29.99
N GLU A 233 6.44 10.50 -30.24
CA GLU A 233 6.84 9.33 -31.04
C GLU A 233 7.16 9.70 -32.49
N SER A 234 6.57 10.77 -33.00
CA SER A 234 6.88 11.33 -34.33
C SER A 234 8.22 12.03 -34.39
N GLY A 235 8.87 12.34 -33.28
CA GLY A 235 10.11 13.08 -33.22
C GLY A 235 9.99 14.58 -33.50
N ASP A 236 8.74 15.13 -33.47
CA ASP A 236 8.43 16.55 -33.68
C ASP A 236 8.29 17.28 -32.34
#